data_008ea7bb95d02bcfec06d2f6ed771440
#
_entry.id   008ea7bb95d02bcfec06d2f6ed771440
#
_cell.length_a   1.000
_cell.length_b   1.000
_cell.length_c   1.000
_cell.angle_alpha   90.00
_cell.angle_beta   90.00
_cell.angle_gamma   90.00
#
_symmetry.space_group_name_H-M   'P 1'
#
loop_
_entity.id
_entity.type
_entity.pdbx_description
1 polymer ?
#
loop_
_entity_poly.entity_id
_entity_poly.type
_entity_poly.pdbx_seq_one_letter_code
_entity_poly.pdbx_strand_id
1 'polypeptide(L)'
;MKYYINYCLAAFLLVAGTLSAEEATKPQVLLETNVGQIVLELNPQAAPVTVKNFIQYVDERFYDGIIFHRVMENFMIQTGGHRFDLTPKNPSHPPIANESDNGLKNLRGTIAMARTRVPDSATSQFFINHKTNTFLDHQKNRPGYAVFGKVVKGMDIVDKIATTEIKAKGRLTDLPVKTISIIKATVLKAKPAIEIQSTSKKPAASAK
;
A
#
# COMPACT_ATOMS: atom_id res chain seq x y z
N MET A 1 46.22 53.29 -41.39
CA MET A 1 45.57 53.11 -40.09
C MET A 1 44.67 51.89 -40.17
N LYS A 2 45.14 50.71 -39.64
CA LYS A 2 44.42 49.45 -39.70
C LYS A 2 43.90 49.15 -38.28
N TYR A 3 42.56 49.07 -38.12
CA TYR A 3 41.88 48.71 -36.85
C TYR A 3 41.74 47.20 -36.81
N TYR A 4 42.32 46.53 -35.82
CA TYR A 4 42.10 45.16 -35.47
C TYR A 4 40.94 45.07 -34.47
N ILE A 5 39.84 44.46 -34.85
CA ILE A 5 38.70 44.22 -33.97
C ILE A 5 38.92 42.81 -33.39
N ASN A 6 39.20 42.76 -32.08
CA ASN A 6 39.27 41.48 -31.31
C ASN A 6 37.87 41.04 -30.95
N TYR A 7 37.41 39.93 -31.49
CA TYR A 7 36.22 39.24 -31.03
C TYR A 7 36.58 38.29 -29.87
N CYS A 8 36.23 38.69 -28.62
CA CYS A 8 36.25 37.76 -27.51
C CYS A 8 34.98 36.85 -27.60
N LEU A 9 35.18 35.59 -27.98
CA LEU A 9 34.14 34.56 -27.99
C LEU A 9 34.02 34.05 -26.55
N ALA A 10 32.97 34.52 -25.78
CA ALA A 10 32.64 33.97 -24.48
C ALA A 10 31.87 32.65 -24.66
N ALA A 11 32.54 31.53 -24.42
CA ALA A 11 31.90 30.22 -24.39
C ALA A 11 31.08 30.08 -23.09
N PHE A 12 29.76 30.13 -23.21
CA PHE A 12 28.83 29.85 -22.12
C PHE A 12 28.69 28.33 -21.97
N LEU A 13 29.37 27.73 -21.00
CA LEU A 13 29.18 26.34 -20.63
C LEU A 13 27.79 26.20 -19.90
N LEU A 14 26.79 25.69 -20.61
CA LEU A 14 25.56 25.23 -20.01
C LEU A 14 25.84 23.92 -19.23
N VAL A 15 25.97 24.02 -17.92
CA VAL A 15 25.92 22.83 -17.05
C VAL A 15 24.48 22.41 -16.94
N ALA A 16 24.07 21.45 -17.78
CA ALA A 16 22.78 20.77 -17.63
C ALA A 16 22.86 19.88 -16.39
N GLY A 17 22.40 20.44 -15.26
CA GLY A 17 22.16 19.64 -14.06
C GLY A 17 21.07 18.62 -14.34
N THR A 18 21.41 17.34 -14.39
CA THR A 18 20.42 16.25 -14.40
C THR A 18 19.74 16.25 -13.04
N LEU A 19 18.52 16.82 -12.95
CA LEU A 19 17.64 16.57 -11.82
C LEU A 19 17.30 15.07 -11.86
N SER A 20 18.01 14.28 -11.06
CA SER A 20 17.58 12.92 -10.76
C SER A 20 16.30 13.05 -9.93
N ALA A 21 15.15 12.79 -10.52
CA ALA A 21 13.90 12.64 -9.78
C ALA A 21 14.12 11.45 -8.84
N GLU A 22 14.30 11.71 -7.57
CA GLU A 22 14.28 10.70 -6.52
C GLU A 22 12.92 10.01 -6.61
N GLU A 23 12.93 8.76 -7.08
CA GLU A 23 11.72 7.95 -7.17
C GLU A 23 11.21 7.74 -5.75
N ALA A 24 10.19 8.51 -5.37
CA ALA A 24 9.64 8.49 -4.02
C ALA A 24 9.24 7.05 -3.69
N THR A 25 9.99 6.43 -2.77
CA THR A 25 9.75 5.05 -2.36
C THR A 25 8.34 4.90 -1.83
N LYS A 26 7.56 3.97 -2.40
CA LYS A 26 6.19 3.71 -1.99
C LYS A 26 6.15 3.29 -0.52
N PRO A 27 5.30 3.90 0.31
CA PRO A 27 5.19 3.53 1.71
C PRO A 27 4.85 2.04 1.87
N GLN A 28 5.48 1.39 2.84
CA GLN A 28 5.18 0.00 3.18
C GLN A 28 4.64 -0.09 4.60
N VAL A 29 3.71 -1.03 4.81
CA VAL A 29 3.12 -1.34 6.11
C VAL A 29 3.28 -2.82 6.40
N LEU A 30 3.84 -3.13 7.57
CA LEU A 30 3.90 -4.48 8.12
C LEU A 30 2.64 -4.74 8.96
N LEU A 31 1.91 -5.78 8.63
CA LEU A 31 0.87 -6.38 9.47
C LEU A 31 1.44 -7.64 10.14
N GLU A 32 1.71 -7.55 11.42
CA GLU A 32 2.08 -8.70 12.26
C GLU A 32 0.80 -9.39 12.71
N THR A 33 0.56 -10.60 12.26
CA THR A 33 -0.62 -11.40 12.66
C THR A 33 -0.20 -12.56 13.54
N ASN A 34 -1.16 -13.15 14.26
CA ASN A 34 -0.90 -14.37 15.05
C ASN A 34 -0.63 -15.63 14.20
N VAL A 35 -0.68 -15.53 12.86
CA VAL A 35 -0.40 -16.65 11.93
C VAL A 35 0.75 -16.36 10.96
N GLY A 36 1.35 -15.17 11.01
CA GLY A 36 2.49 -14.74 10.19
C GLY A 36 2.45 -13.26 9.85
N GLN A 37 3.42 -12.82 9.06
CA GLN A 37 3.60 -11.42 8.67
C GLN A 37 3.17 -11.18 7.22
N ILE A 38 2.50 -10.05 6.98
CA ILE A 38 2.12 -9.56 5.65
C ILE A 38 2.71 -8.17 5.48
N VAL A 39 3.44 -7.92 4.39
CA VAL A 39 3.95 -6.59 4.04
C VAL A 39 3.15 -6.05 2.86
N LEU A 40 2.57 -4.88 3.06
CA LEU A 40 1.82 -4.12 2.07
C LEU A 40 2.69 -3.01 1.50
N GLU A 41 2.68 -2.83 0.19
CA GLU A 41 3.20 -1.65 -0.50
C GLU A 41 2.01 -0.80 -0.95
N LEU A 42 1.98 0.47 -0.53
CA LEU A 42 0.88 1.39 -0.79
C LEU A 42 1.17 2.26 -2.02
N ASN A 43 0.13 2.73 -2.70
CA ASN A 43 0.24 3.57 -3.89
C ASN A 43 -0.41 4.96 -3.67
N PRO A 44 0.29 5.91 -3.04
CA PRO A 44 -0.25 7.23 -2.77
C PRO A 44 -0.46 8.09 -4.03
N GLN A 45 0.19 7.76 -5.15
CA GLN A 45 -0.04 8.46 -6.42
C GLN A 45 -1.42 8.12 -7.00
N ALA A 46 -1.86 6.86 -6.89
CA ALA A 46 -3.14 6.41 -7.42
C ALA A 46 -4.30 6.60 -6.42
N ALA A 47 -4.02 6.55 -5.11
CA ALA A 47 -5.04 6.62 -4.06
C ALA A 47 -4.57 7.47 -2.87
N PRO A 48 -4.33 8.78 -3.05
CA PRO A 48 -3.75 9.65 -2.03
C PRO A 48 -4.60 9.76 -0.77
N VAL A 49 -5.92 9.91 -0.90
CA VAL A 49 -6.85 10.04 0.24
C VAL A 49 -6.92 8.73 1.00
N THR A 50 -7.05 7.62 0.30
CA THR A 50 -7.15 6.27 0.89
C THR A 50 -5.86 5.89 1.61
N VAL A 51 -4.69 6.12 1.00
CA VAL A 51 -3.39 5.81 1.62
C VAL A 51 -3.16 6.67 2.86
N LYS A 52 -3.47 7.96 2.80
CA LYS A 52 -3.37 8.86 3.97
C LYS A 52 -4.23 8.36 5.12
N ASN A 53 -5.50 8.04 4.85
CA ASN A 53 -6.45 7.50 5.82
C ASN A 53 -5.95 6.19 6.45
N PHE A 54 -5.47 5.26 5.62
CA PHE A 54 -4.98 3.96 6.10
C PHE A 54 -3.73 4.13 6.99
N ILE A 55 -2.75 4.94 6.59
CA ILE A 55 -1.54 5.23 7.38
C ILE A 55 -1.92 5.88 8.72
N GLN A 56 -2.87 6.81 8.73
CA GLN A 56 -3.33 7.46 9.95
C GLN A 56 -3.90 6.43 10.95
N TYR A 57 -4.73 5.47 10.51
CA TYR A 57 -5.20 4.38 11.36
C TYR A 57 -4.06 3.47 11.85
N VAL A 58 -3.03 3.25 11.04
CA VAL A 58 -1.83 2.48 11.44
C VAL A 58 -1.07 3.22 12.54
N ASP A 59 -0.80 4.52 12.37
CA ASP A 59 -0.04 5.35 13.31
C ASP A 59 -0.78 5.49 14.65
N GLU A 60 -2.12 5.54 14.62
CA GLU A 60 -2.99 5.54 15.80
C GLU A 60 -3.11 4.15 16.46
N ARG A 61 -2.43 3.13 15.93
CA ARG A 61 -2.52 1.75 16.40
C ARG A 61 -3.96 1.21 16.41
N PHE A 62 -4.80 1.74 15.54
CA PHE A 62 -6.20 1.34 15.45
C PHE A 62 -6.36 -0.15 15.13
N TYR A 63 -5.47 -0.70 14.30
CA TYR A 63 -5.54 -2.09 13.86
C TYR A 63 -5.00 -3.11 14.87
N ASP A 64 -4.33 -2.66 15.94
CA ASP A 64 -3.81 -3.56 16.97
C ASP A 64 -4.97 -4.30 17.66
N GLY A 65 -4.91 -5.64 17.71
CA GLY A 65 -5.95 -6.49 18.27
C GLY A 65 -7.22 -6.68 17.41
N ILE A 66 -7.24 -6.15 16.19
CA ILE A 66 -8.36 -6.29 15.26
C ILE A 66 -8.30 -7.65 14.56
N ILE A 67 -9.47 -8.29 14.42
CA ILE A 67 -9.59 -9.62 13.82
C ILE A 67 -9.92 -9.56 12.32
N PHE A 68 -9.53 -10.63 11.61
CA PHE A 68 -10.12 -10.95 10.31
C PHE A 68 -11.51 -11.53 10.56
N HIS A 69 -12.54 -10.71 10.41
CA HIS A 69 -13.91 -11.05 10.77
C HIS A 69 -14.72 -11.67 9.63
N ARG A 70 -14.20 -11.58 8.39
CA ARG A 70 -14.80 -12.17 7.20
C ARG A 70 -13.71 -12.73 6.30
N VAL A 71 -13.72 -14.04 6.12
CA VAL A 71 -12.73 -14.77 5.35
C VAL A 71 -13.43 -15.69 4.37
N MET A 72 -13.15 -15.52 3.08
CA MET A 72 -13.76 -16.32 2.02
C MET A 72 -12.69 -16.81 1.07
N GLU A 73 -12.49 -18.13 1.04
CA GLU A 73 -11.61 -18.77 0.07
C GLU A 73 -12.05 -18.43 -1.36
N ASN A 74 -11.08 -18.24 -2.25
CA ASN A 74 -11.31 -17.83 -3.64
C ASN A 74 -12.02 -16.46 -3.80
N PHE A 75 -11.99 -15.61 -2.77
CA PHE A 75 -12.52 -14.25 -2.84
C PHE A 75 -11.58 -13.27 -2.14
N MET A 76 -11.71 -13.06 -0.82
CA MET A 76 -10.93 -12.07 -0.08
C MET A 76 -10.87 -12.39 1.43
N ILE A 77 -9.97 -11.73 2.14
CA ILE A 77 -9.93 -11.68 3.60
C ILE A 77 -10.14 -10.24 4.06
N GLN A 78 -11.12 -9.98 4.94
CA GLN A 78 -11.52 -8.65 5.38
C GLN A 78 -11.28 -8.48 6.89
N THR A 79 -10.80 -7.28 7.25
CA THR A 79 -10.46 -6.87 8.62
C THR A 79 -10.74 -5.37 8.84
N GLY A 80 -10.31 -4.83 9.98
CA GLY A 80 -10.38 -3.38 10.27
C GLY A 80 -11.67 -2.94 10.97
N GLY A 81 -12.57 -3.86 11.39
CA GLY A 81 -13.86 -3.46 11.91
C GLY A 81 -14.33 -4.15 13.21
N HIS A 82 -13.65 -5.21 13.67
CA HIS A 82 -14.10 -5.98 14.85
C HIS A 82 -12.95 -6.32 15.78
N ARG A 83 -13.20 -6.26 17.07
CA ARG A 83 -12.30 -6.72 18.14
C ARG A 83 -12.37 -8.24 18.31
N PHE A 84 -11.48 -8.80 19.12
CA PHE A 84 -11.41 -10.24 19.39
C PHE A 84 -12.69 -10.79 20.07
N ASP A 85 -13.41 -9.94 20.81
CA ASP A 85 -14.71 -10.26 21.44
C ASP A 85 -15.89 -10.16 20.46
N LEU A 86 -15.61 -9.93 19.18
CA LEU A 86 -16.53 -9.75 18.06
C LEU A 86 -17.34 -8.45 18.10
N THR A 87 -17.08 -7.56 19.06
CA THR A 87 -17.72 -6.24 19.08
C THR A 87 -17.19 -5.38 17.93
N PRO A 88 -18.04 -4.59 17.26
CA PRO A 88 -17.57 -3.60 16.30
C PRO A 88 -16.63 -2.60 16.95
N LYS A 89 -15.54 -2.24 16.25
CA LYS A 89 -14.72 -1.09 16.59
C LYS A 89 -15.13 0.08 15.71
N ASN A 90 -15.71 1.09 16.34
CA ASN A 90 -16.11 2.29 15.61
C ASN A 90 -14.88 2.99 15.02
N PRO A 91 -14.97 3.48 13.77
CA PRO A 91 -13.90 4.26 13.17
C PRO A 91 -13.69 5.57 13.94
N SER A 92 -12.42 6.01 14.05
CA SER A 92 -12.05 7.27 14.72
C SER A 92 -12.12 8.49 13.79
N HIS A 93 -12.27 8.26 12.47
CA HIS A 93 -12.31 9.30 11.45
C HIS A 93 -13.56 9.19 10.58
N PRO A 94 -14.00 10.31 9.98
CA PRO A 94 -15.13 10.33 9.05
C PRO A 94 -14.84 9.48 7.80
N PRO A 95 -15.90 9.10 7.06
CA PRO A 95 -15.76 8.44 5.77
C PRO A 95 -14.95 9.28 4.77
N ILE A 96 -14.27 8.59 3.85
CA ILE A 96 -13.45 9.19 2.80
C ILE A 96 -14.10 9.03 1.42
N ALA A 97 -13.71 9.91 0.48
CA ALA A 97 -14.07 9.81 -0.92
C ALA A 97 -13.58 8.47 -1.53
N ASN A 98 -14.38 7.92 -2.43
CA ASN A 98 -14.06 6.67 -3.11
C ASN A 98 -13.12 6.94 -4.31
N GLU A 99 -11.90 6.45 -4.22
CA GLU A 99 -10.89 6.57 -5.29
C GLU A 99 -10.84 5.33 -6.21
N SER A 100 -11.95 4.61 -6.40
CA SER A 100 -11.96 3.37 -7.20
C SER A 100 -11.78 3.57 -8.70
N ASP A 101 -11.89 4.80 -9.21
CA ASP A 101 -11.65 5.18 -10.61
C ASP A 101 -10.17 5.43 -10.94
N ASN A 102 -9.28 5.13 -10.00
CA ASN A 102 -7.83 5.37 -10.08
C ASN A 102 -7.06 4.43 -11.04
N GLY A 103 -7.76 3.61 -11.82
CA GLY A 103 -7.18 2.68 -12.78
C GLY A 103 -6.65 1.36 -12.20
N LEU A 104 -6.49 1.26 -10.87
CA LEU A 104 -6.07 0.01 -10.21
C LEU A 104 -7.20 -1.02 -10.20
N LYS A 105 -6.81 -2.30 -10.28
CA LYS A 105 -7.74 -3.43 -10.37
C LYS A 105 -7.68 -4.31 -9.12
N ASN A 106 -8.80 -4.94 -8.78
CA ASN A 106 -8.91 -5.91 -7.69
C ASN A 106 -8.30 -7.27 -8.11
N LEU A 107 -6.99 -7.27 -8.35
CA LEU A 107 -6.22 -8.47 -8.68
C LEU A 107 -5.86 -9.24 -7.41
N ARG A 108 -5.51 -10.52 -7.54
CA ARG A 108 -4.96 -11.29 -6.41
C ARG A 108 -3.80 -10.54 -5.76
N GLY A 109 -3.83 -10.46 -4.43
CA GLY A 109 -2.83 -9.80 -3.61
C GLY A 109 -2.99 -8.28 -3.48
N THR A 110 -3.95 -7.64 -4.17
CA THR A 110 -4.21 -6.21 -3.94
C THR A 110 -5.01 -5.98 -2.66
N ILE A 111 -4.80 -4.82 -2.04
CA ILE A 111 -5.55 -4.33 -0.89
C ILE A 111 -6.52 -3.23 -1.33
N ALA A 112 -7.78 -3.32 -0.88
CA ALA A 112 -8.83 -2.36 -1.21
C ALA A 112 -9.68 -2.01 0.01
N MET A 113 -10.30 -0.80 0.00
CA MET A 113 -11.19 -0.36 1.08
C MET A 113 -12.54 -1.06 1.01
N ALA A 114 -12.97 -1.59 2.15
CA ALA A 114 -14.35 -2.01 2.32
C ALA A 114 -15.26 -0.79 2.54
N ARG A 115 -16.49 -0.86 2.06
CA ARG A 115 -17.51 0.19 2.16
C ARG A 115 -18.92 -0.38 2.22
N THR A 116 -19.88 0.43 2.57
CA THR A 116 -21.29 0.12 2.46
C THR A 116 -21.78 0.26 0.99
N ARG A 117 -23.07 0.27 0.76
CA ARG A 117 -23.63 0.57 -0.57
C ARG A 117 -23.39 2.02 -1.00
N VAL A 118 -23.17 2.92 -0.05
CA VAL A 118 -22.81 4.31 -0.33
C VAL A 118 -21.33 4.35 -0.79
N PRO A 119 -21.02 4.94 -1.94
CA PRO A 119 -19.65 4.96 -2.47
C PRO A 119 -18.63 5.55 -1.51
N ASP A 120 -18.89 6.74 -0.96
CA ASP A 120 -18.03 7.51 -0.08
C ASP A 120 -18.29 7.17 1.39
N SER A 121 -18.27 5.88 1.73
CA SER A 121 -18.54 5.40 3.10
C SER A 121 -17.40 4.58 3.69
N ALA A 122 -16.27 4.49 3.00
CA ALA A 122 -15.10 3.79 3.51
C ALA A 122 -14.50 4.53 4.71
N THR A 123 -14.10 3.78 5.74
CA THR A 123 -13.44 4.33 6.95
C THR A 123 -12.17 3.54 7.27
N SER A 124 -12.25 2.56 8.18
CA SER A 124 -11.11 1.76 8.65
C SER A 124 -11.04 0.37 8.05
N GLN A 125 -12.15 -0.19 7.56
CA GLN A 125 -12.18 -1.57 7.09
C GLN A 125 -11.56 -1.71 5.70
N PHE A 126 -10.76 -2.76 5.52
CA PHE A 126 -10.14 -3.12 4.26
C PHE A 126 -10.16 -4.62 4.02
N PHE A 127 -9.89 -5.02 2.79
CA PHE A 127 -9.72 -6.42 2.44
C PHE A 127 -8.51 -6.64 1.54
N ILE A 128 -7.95 -7.84 1.59
CA ILE A 128 -6.91 -8.31 0.67
C ILE A 128 -7.54 -9.33 -0.26
N ASN A 129 -7.40 -9.14 -1.55
CA ASN A 129 -7.93 -10.03 -2.57
C ASN A 129 -7.15 -11.35 -2.59
N HIS A 130 -7.80 -12.46 -2.20
CA HIS A 130 -7.22 -13.80 -2.31
C HIS A 130 -7.24 -14.30 -3.76
N LYS A 131 -8.19 -13.85 -4.57
CA LYS A 131 -8.32 -14.10 -6.00
C LYS A 131 -8.50 -12.79 -6.77
N THR A 132 -8.33 -12.83 -8.08
CA THR A 132 -8.69 -11.71 -8.96
C THR A 132 -10.20 -11.54 -9.02
N ASN A 133 -10.70 -10.36 -8.61
CA ASN A 133 -12.11 -10.04 -8.42
C ASN A 133 -12.51 -8.82 -9.27
N THR A 134 -12.42 -8.94 -10.59
CA THR A 134 -12.68 -7.81 -11.53
C THR A 134 -14.09 -7.24 -11.42
N PHE A 135 -15.06 -7.98 -10.87
CA PHE A 135 -16.40 -7.48 -10.61
C PHE A 135 -16.46 -6.42 -9.49
N LEU A 136 -15.38 -6.27 -8.69
CA LEU A 136 -15.22 -5.21 -7.70
C LEU A 136 -14.61 -3.94 -8.28
N ASP A 137 -14.13 -3.97 -9.52
CA ASP A 137 -13.52 -2.82 -10.17
C ASP A 137 -14.54 -1.72 -10.48
N HIS A 138 -14.04 -0.49 -10.57
CA HIS A 138 -14.80 0.63 -11.08
C HIS A 138 -15.28 0.38 -12.51
N GLN A 139 -16.53 0.71 -12.78
CA GLN A 139 -17.15 0.69 -14.09
C GLN A 139 -17.83 2.04 -14.34
N LYS A 140 -18.02 2.42 -15.60
CA LYS A 140 -18.54 3.72 -16.03
C LYS A 140 -19.75 4.23 -15.20
N ASN A 141 -20.63 3.32 -14.78
CA ASN A 141 -21.86 3.67 -14.05
C ASN A 141 -21.95 3.02 -12.66
N ARG A 142 -20.85 2.46 -12.16
CA ARG A 142 -20.81 1.76 -10.87
C ARG A 142 -19.47 1.97 -10.18
N PRO A 143 -19.43 2.75 -9.09
CA PRO A 143 -18.25 2.86 -8.24
C PRO A 143 -17.80 1.50 -7.73
N GLY A 144 -16.50 1.21 -7.91
CA GLY A 144 -15.87 0.00 -7.43
C GLY A 144 -15.43 0.09 -5.97
N TYR A 145 -14.47 -0.76 -5.61
CA TYR A 145 -13.76 -0.73 -4.35
C TYR A 145 -12.34 -0.18 -4.61
N ALA A 146 -11.98 0.88 -3.90
CA ALA A 146 -10.72 1.59 -4.12
C ALA A 146 -9.52 0.73 -3.74
N VAL A 147 -8.80 0.23 -4.74
CA VAL A 147 -7.50 -0.42 -4.55
C VAL A 147 -6.47 0.67 -4.27
N PHE A 148 -5.65 0.47 -3.22
CA PHE A 148 -4.68 1.47 -2.79
C PHE A 148 -3.27 0.90 -2.52
N GLY A 149 -3.05 -0.40 -2.81
CA GLY A 149 -1.77 -1.06 -2.65
C GLY A 149 -1.83 -2.56 -2.96
N LYS A 150 -0.77 -3.26 -2.60
CA LYS A 150 -0.64 -4.71 -2.81
C LYS A 150 0.23 -5.36 -1.74
N VAL A 151 0.07 -6.65 -1.56
CA VAL A 151 0.97 -7.51 -0.78
C VAL A 151 2.27 -7.67 -1.56
N VAL A 152 3.40 -7.36 -0.93
CA VAL A 152 4.75 -7.58 -1.49
C VAL A 152 5.51 -8.69 -0.76
N LYS A 153 5.05 -9.09 0.44
CA LYS A 153 5.56 -10.24 1.19
C LYS A 153 4.44 -10.85 2.04
N GLY A 154 4.41 -12.17 2.18
CA GLY A 154 3.43 -12.87 3.02
C GLY A 154 2.13 -13.21 2.30
N MET A 155 2.15 -13.40 0.98
CA MET A 155 0.98 -13.88 0.24
C MET A 155 0.59 -15.30 0.64
N ASP A 156 1.54 -16.12 1.07
CA ASP A 156 1.33 -17.43 1.69
C ASP A 156 0.55 -17.35 3.01
N ILE A 157 0.78 -16.27 3.78
CA ILE A 157 0.00 -15.99 5.00
C ILE A 157 -1.43 -15.60 4.65
N VAL A 158 -1.63 -14.79 3.60
CA VAL A 158 -2.97 -14.48 3.08
C VAL A 158 -3.70 -15.77 2.67
N ASP A 159 -3.03 -16.67 1.98
CA ASP A 159 -3.59 -17.97 1.57
C ASP A 159 -3.96 -18.82 2.79
N LYS A 160 -3.08 -18.91 3.78
CA LYS A 160 -3.33 -19.62 5.03
C LYS A 160 -4.54 -19.05 5.77
N ILE A 161 -4.73 -17.74 5.78
CA ILE A 161 -5.91 -17.09 6.36
C ILE A 161 -7.16 -17.46 5.54
N ALA A 162 -7.07 -17.31 4.22
CA ALA A 162 -8.21 -17.50 3.32
C ALA A 162 -8.78 -18.92 3.32
N THR A 163 -7.92 -19.92 3.56
CA THR A 163 -8.28 -21.36 3.58
C THR A 163 -8.57 -21.89 4.98
N THR A 164 -8.63 -21.03 6.00
CA THR A 164 -8.95 -21.46 7.36
C THR A 164 -10.39 -21.90 7.48
N GLU A 165 -10.68 -22.82 8.42
CA GLU A 165 -12.04 -23.22 8.75
C GLU A 165 -12.84 -22.01 9.26
N ILE A 166 -14.05 -21.82 8.74
CA ILE A 166 -14.95 -20.74 9.09
C ILE A 166 -16.25 -21.25 9.73
N LYS A 167 -16.90 -20.36 10.49
CA LYS A 167 -18.21 -20.60 11.10
C LYS A 167 -19.06 -19.34 11.10
N ALA A 168 -20.37 -19.50 11.16
CA ALA A 168 -21.27 -18.40 11.43
C ALA A 168 -21.36 -18.13 12.95
N LYS A 169 -21.35 -16.85 13.34
CA LYS A 169 -21.65 -16.40 14.70
C LYS A 169 -22.38 -15.05 14.65
N GLY A 170 -23.65 -15.06 14.99
CA GLY A 170 -24.52 -13.89 14.88
C GLY A 170 -24.63 -13.40 13.44
N ARG A 171 -24.22 -12.16 13.18
CA ARG A 171 -24.22 -11.56 11.83
C ARG A 171 -22.95 -11.83 11.02
N LEU A 172 -21.95 -12.46 11.62
CA LEU A 172 -20.69 -12.81 10.97
C LEU A 172 -20.81 -14.23 10.41
N THR A 173 -20.94 -14.36 9.10
CA THR A 173 -21.19 -15.64 8.42
C THR A 173 -19.92 -16.40 8.10
N ASP A 174 -18.80 -15.67 7.86
CA ASP A 174 -17.55 -16.19 7.34
C ASP A 174 -16.41 -15.93 8.35
N LEU A 175 -16.69 -16.15 9.65
CA LEU A 175 -15.75 -15.90 10.73
C LEU A 175 -14.79 -17.09 10.90
N PRO A 176 -13.46 -16.91 10.95
CA PRO A 176 -12.52 -17.98 11.30
C PRO A 176 -12.87 -18.66 12.62
N VAL A 177 -12.88 -20.00 12.62
CA VAL A 177 -13.11 -20.81 13.85
C VAL A 177 -12.05 -20.51 14.90
N LYS A 178 -10.77 -20.48 14.49
CA LYS A 178 -9.65 -19.99 15.30
C LYS A 178 -9.44 -18.52 14.99
N THR A 179 -9.59 -17.66 15.98
CA THR A 179 -9.45 -16.20 15.80
C THR A 179 -8.11 -15.84 15.19
N ILE A 180 -8.16 -15.14 14.07
CA ILE A 180 -6.98 -14.57 13.40
C ILE A 180 -7.02 -13.06 13.59
N SER A 181 -5.94 -12.49 14.14
CA SER A 181 -5.86 -11.07 14.48
C SER A 181 -4.58 -10.42 14.02
N ILE A 182 -4.64 -9.12 13.78
CA ILE A 182 -3.48 -8.25 13.65
C ILE A 182 -2.98 -7.98 15.07
N ILE A 183 -1.78 -8.44 15.39
CA ILE A 183 -1.11 -8.16 16.67
C ILE A 183 -0.66 -6.70 16.66
N LYS A 184 -0.06 -6.26 15.52
CA LYS A 184 0.43 -4.91 15.34
C LYS A 184 0.48 -4.54 13.86
N ALA A 185 0.14 -3.29 13.54
CA ALA A 185 0.39 -2.68 12.25
C ALA A 185 1.45 -1.58 12.39
N THR A 186 2.43 -1.53 11.47
CA THR A 186 3.55 -0.57 11.56
C THR A 186 3.93 -0.07 10.16
N VAL A 187 4.04 1.25 9.99
CA VAL A 187 4.64 1.85 8.80
C VAL A 187 6.13 1.57 8.81
N LEU A 188 6.63 0.91 7.76
CA LEU A 188 8.05 0.63 7.62
C LEU A 188 8.77 1.89 7.12
N LYS A 189 9.85 2.27 7.80
CA LYS A 189 10.72 3.33 7.30
C LYS A 189 11.37 2.86 6.00
N ALA A 190 11.36 3.71 4.96
CA ALA A 190 12.11 3.45 3.75
C ALA A 190 13.58 3.20 4.14
N LYS A 191 14.16 2.07 3.70
CA LYS A 191 15.61 1.93 3.81
C LYS A 191 16.23 3.03 2.96
N PRO A 192 17.19 3.82 3.51
CA PRO A 192 17.94 4.75 2.67
C PRO A 192 18.57 3.95 1.51
N ALA A 193 18.45 4.46 0.30
CA ALA A 193 19.15 3.89 -0.84
C ALA A 193 20.63 3.77 -0.46
N ILE A 194 21.19 2.55 -0.57
CA ILE A 194 22.62 2.34 -0.34
C ILE A 194 23.29 3.06 -1.49
N GLU A 195 23.92 4.20 -1.19
CA GLU A 195 24.77 4.94 -2.11
C GLU A 195 25.94 4.02 -2.49
N ILE A 196 25.84 3.41 -3.67
CA ILE A 196 26.95 2.63 -4.22
C ILE A 196 28.01 3.65 -4.63
N GLN A 197 28.91 3.96 -3.70
CA GLN A 197 30.11 4.72 -4.04
C GLN A 197 30.90 3.90 -5.07
N SER A 198 30.81 4.30 -6.32
CA SER A 198 31.66 3.77 -7.38
C SER A 198 33.10 4.26 -7.10
N THR A 199 33.89 3.44 -6.43
CA THR A 199 35.32 3.65 -6.34
C THR A 199 35.93 3.43 -7.74
N SER A 200 35.92 4.47 -8.55
CA SER A 200 36.72 4.49 -9.77
C SER A 200 38.17 4.55 -9.39
N LYS A 201 38.82 3.39 -9.32
CA LYS A 201 40.26 3.25 -9.16
C LYS A 201 40.93 3.75 -10.44
N LYS A 202 41.45 4.98 -10.39
CA LYS A 202 42.27 5.57 -11.44
C LYS A 202 43.50 4.67 -11.71
N PRO A 203 43.78 4.24 -12.97
CA PRO A 203 45.01 3.52 -13.26
C PRO A 203 46.20 4.43 -13.07
N ALA A 204 47.20 3.97 -12.31
CA ALA A 204 48.50 4.63 -12.17
C ALA A 204 49.22 4.60 -13.52
N ALA A 205 49.56 5.78 -14.03
CA ALA A 205 50.42 5.91 -15.20
C ALA A 205 51.82 5.47 -14.82
N SER A 206 52.35 4.42 -15.50
CA SER A 206 53.73 3.97 -15.44
C SER A 206 54.60 4.95 -16.21
N ALA A 207 55.56 5.59 -15.51
CA ALA A 207 56.64 6.36 -16.12
C ALA A 207 57.71 5.40 -16.61
N LYS A 208 58.12 5.58 -17.88
CA LYS A 208 59.44 5.29 -18.40
C LYS A 208 59.96 6.49 -19.17
#